data_02aa9957f8b64b92464697da83040d24
#
_entry.id   02aa9957f8b64b92464697da83040d24
#
_cell.length_a   1.000
_cell.length_b   1.000
_cell.length_c   1.000
_cell.angle_alpha   90.00
_cell.angle_beta   90.00
_cell.angle_gamma   90.00
#
_symmetry.space_group_name_H-M   'P 1'
#
loop_
_entity.id
_entity.type
_entity.pdbx_description
1 polymer ?
#
loop_
_entity_poly.entity_id
_entity_poly.type
_entity_poly.pdbx_seq_one_letter_code
_entity_poly.pdbx_strand_id
1 'polypeptide(L)' 'MKAVDVLDRLEQVTGGNGKWMACCPGHQDKSPSLAITETDDRVLVYCFAGCETSDITAAIGLNVADL' A
#
# COMPACT_ATOMS: atom_id res chain seq x y z
N MET A 1 2.71 -12.89 -0.06
CA MET A 1 2.57 -11.88 1.00
C MET A 1 1.11 -11.54 1.21
N LYS A 2 0.71 -11.32 2.44
CA LYS A 2 -0.66 -10.94 2.76
C LYS A 2 -0.77 -9.44 2.92
N ALA A 3 -1.98 -8.91 2.73
CA ALA A 3 -2.21 -7.47 2.86
C ALA A 3 -1.81 -6.96 4.25
N VAL A 4 -2.03 -7.74 5.30
CA VAL A 4 -1.69 -7.34 6.66
C VAL A 4 -0.20 -7.00 6.81
N ASP A 5 0.67 -7.69 6.09
CA ASP A 5 2.11 -7.42 6.14
C ASP A 5 2.43 -6.06 5.53
N VAL A 6 1.68 -5.65 4.51
CA VAL A 6 1.81 -4.33 3.91
C VAL A 6 1.18 -3.27 4.81
N LEU A 7 -0.02 -3.54 5.33
CA LEU A 7 -0.77 -2.59 6.14
C LEU A 7 -0.05 -2.22 7.43
N ASP A 8 0.64 -3.18 8.06
CA ASP A 8 1.41 -2.93 9.27
C ASP A 8 2.55 -1.93 9.06
N ARG A 9 2.95 -1.72 7.81
CA ARG A 9 4.04 -0.81 7.45
C ARG A 9 3.54 0.56 7.01
N LEU A 10 2.21 0.74 6.94
CA LEU A 10 1.57 1.96 6.47
C LEU A 10 0.93 2.71 7.63
N GLU A 11 0.61 3.98 7.40
CA GLU A 11 -0.01 4.85 8.40
C GLU A 11 -1.42 5.24 7.97
N GLN A 12 -2.28 5.52 8.94
CA GLN A 12 -3.65 5.97 8.74
C GLN A 12 -4.45 5.02 7.85
N VAL A 13 -4.28 3.72 8.08
CA VAL A 13 -4.99 2.70 7.31
C VAL A 13 -6.47 2.69 7.68
N THR A 14 -7.33 2.73 6.67
CA THR A 14 -8.78 2.61 6.83
C THR A 14 -9.32 1.63 5.81
N GLY A 15 -10.49 1.07 6.08
CA GLY A 15 -11.14 0.14 5.17
C GLY A 15 -11.23 -1.27 5.72
N GLY A 16 -11.46 -2.25 4.86
CA GLY A 16 -11.60 -3.66 5.21
C GLY A 16 -12.14 -4.45 4.04
N ASN A 17 -12.43 -5.73 4.27
CA ASN A 17 -13.00 -6.62 3.25
C ASN A 17 -12.15 -6.70 1.98
N GLY A 18 -10.83 -6.73 2.15
CA GLY A 18 -9.91 -6.88 1.04
C GLY A 18 -9.53 -5.58 0.34
N LYS A 19 -10.03 -4.44 0.82
CA LYS A 19 -9.71 -3.12 0.25
C LYS A 19 -9.45 -2.12 1.36
N TRP A 20 -8.36 -1.36 1.24
CA TRP A 20 -7.97 -0.39 2.25
C TRP A 20 -7.45 0.87 1.58
N MET A 21 -7.44 1.95 2.35
CA MET A 21 -6.78 3.20 1.98
C MET A 21 -5.80 3.58 3.09
N ALA A 22 -4.68 4.15 2.70
CA ALA A 22 -3.65 4.57 3.66
C ALA A 22 -2.86 5.75 3.10
N CYS A 23 -2.05 6.38 3.96
CA CYS A 23 -1.12 7.38 3.48
C CYS A 23 -0.01 6.71 2.67
N CYS A 24 0.33 7.30 1.54
CA CYS A 24 1.38 6.77 0.67
C CYS A 24 2.75 6.98 1.31
N PRO A 25 3.55 5.92 1.51
CA PRO A 25 4.88 6.07 2.10
C PRO A 25 5.91 6.65 1.13
N GLY A 26 5.58 6.72 -0.16
CA GLY A 26 6.51 7.23 -1.17
C GLY A 26 6.62 8.73 -1.21
N HIS A 27 5.77 9.46 -0.50
CA HIS A 27 5.81 10.92 -0.40
C HIS A 27 5.10 11.37 0.87
N GLN A 28 5.24 12.65 1.23
CA GLN A 28 4.48 13.19 2.35
C GLN A 28 3.03 13.36 1.94
N ASP A 29 2.14 12.75 2.71
CA ASP A 29 0.73 12.72 2.38
C ASP A 29 -0.08 13.10 3.61
N LYS A 30 -0.99 14.05 3.46
CA LYS A 30 -1.85 14.51 4.56
C LYS A 30 -3.19 13.80 4.57
N SER A 31 -3.51 13.09 3.50
CA SER A 31 -4.75 12.33 3.40
C SER A 31 -4.47 11.03 2.68
N PRO A 32 -5.26 9.98 2.96
CA PRO A 32 -5.04 8.69 2.32
C PRO A 32 -5.16 8.78 0.80
N SER A 33 -4.08 8.46 0.10
CA SER A 33 -4.07 8.43 -1.35
C SER A 33 -3.58 7.10 -1.90
N LEU A 34 -3.20 6.16 -1.04
CA LEU A 34 -2.75 4.84 -1.44
C LEU A 34 -3.90 3.85 -1.26
N ALA A 35 -4.28 3.20 -2.35
CA ALA A 35 -5.27 2.13 -2.33
C ALA A 35 -4.58 0.78 -2.26
N ILE A 36 -5.02 -0.08 -1.36
CA ILE A 36 -4.49 -1.43 -1.20
C ILE A 36 -5.64 -2.41 -1.43
N THR A 37 -5.40 -3.41 -2.27
CA THR A 37 -6.38 -4.46 -2.55
C THR A 37 -5.72 -5.82 -2.38
N GLU A 38 -6.35 -6.70 -1.60
CA GLU A 38 -5.89 -8.08 -1.45
C GLU A 38 -6.68 -8.98 -2.38
N THR A 39 -5.97 -9.76 -3.19
CA THR A 39 -6.54 -10.80 -4.02
C THR A 39 -6.15 -12.16 -3.43
N ASP A 40 -6.55 -13.27 -4.07
CA ASP A 40 -6.36 -14.62 -3.54
C ASP A 40 -4.91 -14.93 -3.16
N ASP A 41 -3.95 -14.44 -3.94
CA ASP A 41 -2.54 -14.78 -3.75
C ASP A 41 -1.59 -13.60 -3.87
N ARG A 42 -2.11 -12.37 -3.94
CA ARG A 42 -1.25 -11.20 -4.07
C ARG A 42 -1.91 -9.95 -3.52
N VAL A 43 -1.08 -8.92 -3.32
CA VAL A 43 -1.52 -7.61 -2.86
C VAL A 43 -1.26 -6.60 -3.98
N LEU A 44 -2.26 -5.79 -4.29
CA LEU A 44 -2.16 -4.73 -5.27
C LEU A 44 -2.17 -3.38 -4.55
N VAL A 45 -1.30 -2.47 -4.97
CA VAL A 45 -1.25 -1.12 -4.42
C VAL A 45 -1.30 -0.11 -5.56
N TYR A 46 -1.97 1.00 -5.31
CA TYR A 46 -2.09 2.08 -6.29
C TYR A 46 -2.12 3.41 -5.55
N CYS A 47 -1.26 4.33 -5.96
CA CYS A 47 -1.22 5.67 -5.38
C CYS A 47 -1.90 6.67 -6.33
N PHE A 48 -2.98 7.30 -5.86
CA PHE A 48 -3.70 8.29 -6.64
C PHE A 48 -2.91 9.60 -6.83
N ALA A 49 -1.87 9.80 -6.03
CA ALA A 49 -0.98 10.95 -6.17
C ALA A 49 0.12 10.76 -7.21
N GLY A 50 0.23 9.56 -7.79
CA GLY A 50 1.14 9.31 -8.90
C GLY A 50 2.42 8.55 -8.57
N CYS A 51 2.60 8.06 -7.34
CA CYS A 51 3.77 7.26 -7.00
C CYS A 51 3.70 5.89 -7.67
N GLU A 52 4.85 5.40 -8.14
CA GLU A 52 4.93 4.06 -8.72
C GLU A 52 4.96 3.01 -7.64
N THR A 53 4.52 1.79 -7.97
CA THR A 53 4.51 0.67 -7.03
C THR A 53 5.90 0.40 -6.46
N SER A 54 6.94 0.50 -7.30
CA SER A 54 8.32 0.30 -6.86
C SER A 54 8.76 1.33 -5.81
N ASP A 55 8.32 2.57 -5.95
CA ASP A 55 8.61 3.61 -4.97
C ASP A 55 7.90 3.35 -3.65
N ILE A 56 6.66 2.89 -3.73
CA ILE A 56 5.86 2.56 -2.55
C ILE A 56 6.49 1.41 -1.78
N THR A 57 6.83 0.32 -2.45
CA THR A 57 7.41 -0.85 -1.80
C THR A 57 8.78 -0.56 -1.24
N ALA A 58 9.60 0.20 -1.96
CA ALA A 58 10.93 0.57 -1.48
C ALA A 58 10.84 1.38 -0.18
N ALA A 59 9.85 2.27 -0.07
CA ALA A 59 9.67 3.12 1.11
C ALA A 59 9.32 2.31 2.35
N ILE A 60 8.72 1.15 2.20
CA ILE A 60 8.35 0.27 3.33
C ILE A 60 9.25 -0.96 3.45
N GLY A 61 10.35 -0.99 2.71
CA GLY A 61 11.34 -2.05 2.83
C GLY A 61 11.00 -3.34 2.11
N LEU A 62 10.12 -3.27 1.10
CA LEU A 62 9.71 -4.43 0.31
C LEU A 62 10.13 -4.26 -1.15
N ASN A 63 9.97 -5.32 -1.93
CA ASN A 63 10.15 -5.30 -3.37
C ASN A 63 8.80 -5.52 -4.05
N VAL A 64 8.67 -5.05 -5.29
CA VAL A 64 7.45 -5.28 -6.07
C VAL A 64 7.14 -6.77 -6.16
N ALA A 65 8.17 -7.60 -6.28
CA ALA A 65 8.01 -9.06 -6.36
C ALA A 65 7.44 -9.67 -5.08
N ASP A 66 7.47 -8.98 -3.95
CA ASP A 66 6.92 -9.46 -2.68
C ASP A 66 5.40 -9.33 -2.61
N LEU A 67 4.81 -8.56 -3.48
CA LEU A 67 3.37 -8.32 -3.49
C LEU A 67 2.58 -9.44 -4.16
#